data_9e3f14af2542111366b52b9a10cfbc10
#
_entry.id   9e3f14af2542111366b52b9a10cfbc10
#
_cell.length_a   1.000
_cell.length_b   1.000
_cell.length_c   1.000
_cell.angle_alpha   90.00
_cell.angle_beta   90.00
_cell.angle_gamma   90.00
#
_symmetry.space_group_name_H-M   'P 1'
#
loop_
_entity.id
_entity.type
_entity.pdbx_description
1 polymer ?
#
loop_
_entity_poly.entity_id
_entity_poly.type
_entity_poly.pdbx_seq_one_letter_code
_entity_poly.pdbx_strand_id
1 'polypeptide(L)'
;MEMVGEVQYSNADQAKAQDIASAILQANPDLDAIFATNEATVVGAATPVESALKSGHKVLLVGVDSGKAQQQYIRDGVISGSVSQNPYQIGYKTIENAVKSLNGEKIDKVIDSGCFWYNADNIDDDDVQQAMYE
;
A
#
# COMPACT_ATOMS: atom_id res chain seq x y z
N MET A 1 -8.11 13.63 13.79
CA MET A 1 -8.33 12.27 13.23
C MET A 1 -8.53 11.33 14.39
N GLU A 2 -9.58 10.54 14.37
CA GLU A 2 -9.90 9.56 15.41
C GLU A 2 -9.93 8.17 14.74
N MET A 3 -9.37 7.17 15.40
CA MET A 3 -9.40 5.79 14.90
C MET A 3 -10.71 5.14 15.33
N VAL A 4 -11.45 4.58 14.39
CA VAL A 4 -12.71 3.91 14.63
C VAL A 4 -12.46 2.43 14.92
N GLY A 5 -12.79 1.99 16.13
CA GLY A 5 -12.61 0.61 16.56
C GLY A 5 -11.15 0.17 16.69
N GLU A 6 -10.91 -1.13 16.58
CA GLU A 6 -9.60 -1.75 16.70
C GLU A 6 -9.01 -2.11 15.33
N VAL A 7 -7.67 -2.22 15.26
CA VAL A 7 -6.98 -2.69 14.05
C VAL A 7 -7.44 -4.11 13.71
N GLN A 8 -7.85 -4.31 12.47
CA GLN A 8 -8.30 -5.60 11.95
C GLN A 8 -7.19 -6.32 11.18
N TYR A 9 -7.13 -7.63 11.27
CA TYR A 9 -6.07 -8.45 10.66
C TYR A 9 -6.64 -9.42 9.63
N SER A 10 -6.35 -9.17 8.35
CA SER A 10 -6.65 -10.08 7.25
C SER A 10 -5.62 -11.21 7.12
N ASN A 11 -4.43 -11.08 7.73
CA ASN A 11 -3.29 -11.97 7.55
C ASN A 11 -2.82 -12.07 6.08
N ALA A 12 -2.84 -10.94 5.37
CA ALA A 12 -2.55 -10.83 3.95
C ALA A 12 -3.47 -11.69 3.04
N ASP A 13 -4.65 -12.08 3.53
CA ASP A 13 -5.69 -12.72 2.74
C ASP A 13 -6.60 -11.65 2.13
N GLN A 14 -6.65 -11.61 0.80
CA GLN A 14 -7.39 -10.60 0.05
C GLN A 14 -8.92 -10.74 0.23
N ALA A 15 -9.44 -11.96 0.26
CA ALA A 15 -10.87 -12.19 0.46
C ALA A 15 -11.31 -11.76 1.86
N LYS A 16 -10.53 -12.14 2.87
CA LYS A 16 -10.76 -11.69 4.25
C LYS A 16 -10.65 -10.17 4.40
N ALA A 17 -9.71 -9.54 3.71
CA ALA A 17 -9.60 -8.07 3.71
C ALA A 17 -10.83 -7.41 3.11
N GLN A 18 -11.40 -7.98 2.04
CA GLN A 18 -12.65 -7.52 1.44
C GLN A 18 -13.83 -7.63 2.42
N ASP A 19 -13.96 -8.76 3.12
CA ASP A 19 -15.03 -8.95 4.12
C ASP A 19 -14.90 -7.95 5.26
N ILE A 20 -13.68 -7.76 5.78
CA ILE A 20 -13.38 -6.80 6.85
C ILE A 20 -13.73 -5.37 6.41
N ALA A 21 -13.26 -4.94 5.24
CA ALA A 21 -13.54 -3.59 4.73
C ALA A 21 -15.03 -3.36 4.50
N SER A 22 -15.75 -4.38 3.99
CA SER A 22 -17.20 -4.34 3.83
C SER A 22 -17.91 -4.15 5.17
N ALA A 23 -17.52 -4.90 6.19
CA ALA A 23 -18.10 -4.80 7.53
C ALA A 23 -17.82 -3.44 8.19
N ILE A 24 -16.59 -2.93 8.04
CA ILE A 24 -16.21 -1.60 8.56
C ILE A 24 -17.05 -0.50 7.91
N LEU A 25 -17.19 -0.50 6.57
CA LEU A 25 -17.97 0.50 5.85
C LEU A 25 -19.47 0.44 6.19
N GLN A 26 -20.02 -0.76 6.37
CA GLN A 26 -21.43 -0.93 6.79
C GLN A 26 -21.67 -0.42 8.20
N ALA A 27 -20.75 -0.65 9.11
CA ALA A 27 -20.87 -0.22 10.50
C ALA A 27 -20.61 1.28 10.69
N ASN A 28 -19.90 1.92 9.75
CA ASN A 28 -19.46 3.31 9.86
C ASN A 28 -19.75 4.07 8.56
N PRO A 29 -21.00 4.49 8.32
CA PRO A 29 -21.40 5.17 7.07
C PRO A 29 -20.73 6.53 6.85
N ASP A 30 -20.18 7.12 7.90
CA ASP A 30 -19.48 8.41 7.86
C ASP A 30 -17.93 8.25 7.93
N LEU A 31 -17.41 7.06 7.64
CA LEU A 31 -15.96 6.80 7.70
C LEU A 31 -15.23 7.62 6.62
N ASP A 32 -14.23 8.41 7.03
CA ASP A 32 -13.44 9.24 6.12
C ASP A 32 -12.36 8.47 5.37
N ALA A 33 -11.71 7.49 6.01
CA ALA A 33 -10.57 6.81 5.42
C ALA A 33 -10.34 5.39 5.94
N ILE A 34 -9.77 4.55 5.08
CA ILE A 34 -9.21 3.23 5.42
C ILE A 34 -7.71 3.24 5.05
N PHE A 35 -6.87 2.78 5.97
CA PHE A 35 -5.46 2.53 5.71
C PHE A 35 -5.18 1.02 5.72
N ALA A 36 -4.61 0.52 4.62
CA ALA A 36 -4.30 -0.89 4.43
C ALA A 36 -2.78 -1.09 4.27
N THR A 37 -2.18 -1.96 5.09
CA THR A 37 -0.74 -2.00 5.34
C THR A 37 0.07 -2.91 4.41
N ASN A 38 -0.54 -3.54 3.41
CA ASN A 38 0.13 -4.31 2.35
C ASN A 38 -0.77 -4.48 1.12
N GLU A 39 -0.19 -4.92 -0.01
CA GLU A 39 -0.88 -5.08 -1.29
C GLU A 39 -2.15 -5.94 -1.21
N ALA A 40 -2.07 -7.13 -0.62
CA ALA A 40 -3.22 -8.03 -0.55
C ALA A 40 -4.39 -7.40 0.23
N THR A 41 -4.10 -6.66 1.28
CA THR A 41 -5.10 -6.00 2.11
C THR A 41 -5.72 -4.79 1.41
N VAL A 42 -4.92 -3.96 0.73
CA VAL A 42 -5.45 -2.79 0.02
C VAL A 42 -6.25 -3.19 -1.23
N VAL A 43 -5.79 -4.19 -1.98
CA VAL A 43 -6.52 -4.71 -3.14
C VAL A 43 -7.84 -5.38 -2.70
N GLY A 44 -7.82 -6.10 -1.58
CA GLY A 44 -9.06 -6.66 -1.00
C GLY A 44 -10.06 -5.58 -0.58
N ALA A 45 -9.59 -4.50 0.04
CA ALA A 45 -10.43 -3.37 0.46
C ALA A 45 -10.94 -2.53 -0.74
N ALA A 46 -10.29 -2.59 -1.89
CA ALA A 46 -10.65 -1.75 -3.04
C ALA A 46 -12.08 -2.01 -3.56
N THR A 47 -12.52 -3.26 -3.65
CA THR A 47 -13.87 -3.59 -4.15
C THR A 47 -14.99 -3.00 -3.29
N PRO A 48 -15.03 -3.17 -1.96
CA PRO A 48 -16.05 -2.53 -1.14
C PRO A 48 -15.94 -1.00 -1.11
N VAL A 49 -14.72 -0.44 -1.17
CA VAL A 49 -14.52 1.01 -1.29
C VAL A 49 -15.06 1.55 -2.61
N GLU A 50 -14.79 0.89 -3.73
CA GLU A 50 -15.35 1.24 -5.04
C GLU A 50 -16.88 1.27 -5.01
N SER A 51 -17.49 0.29 -4.35
CA SER A 51 -18.95 0.20 -4.18
C SER A 51 -19.48 1.36 -3.31
N ALA A 52 -18.77 1.70 -2.25
CA ALA A 52 -19.10 2.84 -1.39
C ALA A 52 -19.02 4.18 -2.15
N LEU A 53 -17.94 4.39 -2.93
CA LEU A 53 -17.77 5.57 -3.78
C LEU A 53 -18.90 5.71 -4.81
N LYS A 54 -19.28 4.61 -5.47
CA LYS A 54 -20.41 4.58 -6.44
C LYS A 54 -21.74 4.89 -5.78
N SER A 55 -21.91 4.62 -4.49
CA SER A 55 -23.11 4.97 -3.72
C SER A 55 -23.09 6.40 -3.14
N GLY A 56 -22.00 7.16 -3.38
CA GLY A 56 -21.85 8.54 -2.93
C GLY A 56 -21.14 8.71 -1.58
N HIS A 57 -20.70 7.64 -0.96
CA HIS A 57 -19.88 7.70 0.25
C HIS A 57 -18.43 8.10 -0.12
N LYS A 58 -17.98 9.24 0.38
CA LYS A 58 -16.64 9.78 0.12
C LYS A 58 -15.64 9.21 1.13
N VAL A 59 -15.10 8.05 0.85
CA VAL A 59 -14.09 7.39 1.68
C VAL A 59 -12.75 7.32 0.95
N LEU A 60 -11.65 7.64 1.62
CA LEU A 60 -10.30 7.52 1.10
C LEU A 60 -9.77 6.11 1.41
N LEU A 61 -9.18 5.45 0.42
CA LEU A 61 -8.40 4.23 0.63
C LEU A 61 -6.93 4.54 0.39
N VAL A 62 -6.12 4.34 1.40
CA VAL A 62 -4.66 4.54 1.35
C VAL A 62 -3.97 3.21 1.59
N GLY A 63 -2.95 2.91 0.77
CA GLY A 63 -2.27 1.62 0.78
C GLY A 63 -0.78 1.68 1.02
N VAL A 64 -0.19 0.49 1.05
CA VAL A 64 1.26 0.24 1.00
C VAL A 64 1.50 -0.76 -0.12
N ASP A 65 2.69 -0.73 -0.71
CA ASP A 65 3.13 -1.51 -1.87
C ASP A 65 2.67 -0.94 -3.23
N SER A 66 3.00 -1.63 -4.33
CA SER A 66 2.79 -1.10 -5.69
C SER A 66 2.53 -2.16 -6.77
N GLY A 67 1.87 -3.27 -6.42
CA GLY A 67 1.52 -4.30 -7.41
C GLY A 67 0.56 -3.83 -8.50
N LYS A 68 0.52 -4.52 -9.63
CA LYS A 68 -0.26 -4.15 -10.82
C LYS A 68 -1.73 -3.85 -10.57
N ALA A 69 -2.39 -4.70 -9.79
CA ALA A 69 -3.80 -4.50 -9.46
C ALA A 69 -4.03 -3.22 -8.64
N GLN A 70 -3.14 -2.95 -7.69
CA GLN A 70 -3.16 -1.74 -6.88
C GLN A 70 -2.93 -0.49 -7.71
N GLN A 71 -1.95 -0.51 -8.63
CA GLN A 71 -1.69 0.57 -9.58
C GLN A 71 -2.93 0.89 -10.43
N GLN A 72 -3.64 -0.15 -10.91
CA GLN A 72 -4.86 0.04 -11.68
C GLN A 72 -5.95 0.72 -10.86
N TYR A 73 -6.19 0.28 -9.62
CA TYR A 73 -7.17 0.92 -8.72
C TYR A 73 -6.81 2.38 -8.38
N ILE A 74 -5.53 2.74 -8.39
CA ILE A 74 -5.11 4.15 -8.24
C ILE A 74 -5.48 4.95 -9.49
N ARG A 75 -5.19 4.44 -10.69
CA ARG A 75 -5.60 5.10 -11.96
C ARG A 75 -7.12 5.25 -12.07
N ASP A 76 -7.86 4.29 -11.56
CA ASP A 76 -9.33 4.30 -11.55
C ASP A 76 -9.91 5.20 -10.44
N GLY A 77 -9.07 5.80 -9.58
CA GLY A 77 -9.48 6.68 -8.50
C GLY A 77 -10.14 5.98 -7.31
N VAL A 78 -10.03 4.66 -7.20
CA VAL A 78 -10.55 3.87 -6.07
C VAL A 78 -9.60 3.92 -4.88
N ILE A 79 -8.31 3.76 -5.13
CA ILE A 79 -7.25 3.94 -4.14
C ILE A 79 -6.72 5.36 -4.30
N SER A 80 -6.77 6.14 -3.21
CA SER A 80 -6.37 7.55 -3.22
C SER A 80 -4.86 7.74 -3.37
N GLY A 81 -4.08 6.74 -2.99
CA GLY A 81 -2.64 6.70 -3.13
C GLY A 81 -2.02 5.64 -2.23
N SER A 82 -0.74 5.41 -2.40
CA SER A 82 0.00 4.39 -1.68
C SER A 82 1.45 4.78 -1.43
N VAL A 83 2.05 4.18 -0.42
CA VAL A 83 3.49 4.24 -0.16
C VAL A 83 4.13 2.97 -0.70
N SER A 84 4.99 3.10 -1.71
CA SER A 84 5.82 1.98 -2.15
C SER A 84 7.15 1.97 -1.40
N GLN A 85 7.52 0.80 -0.89
CA GLN A 85 8.90 0.51 -0.52
C GLN A 85 9.73 0.52 -1.80
N ASN A 86 10.97 0.92 -1.77
CA ASN A 86 11.82 0.91 -2.96
C ASN A 86 12.45 -0.49 -3.17
N PRO A 87 11.80 -1.44 -3.86
CA PRO A 87 12.29 -2.83 -3.97
C PRO A 87 13.63 -2.92 -4.71
N TYR A 88 13.89 -2.04 -5.66
CA TYR A 88 15.19 -1.96 -6.33
C TYR A 88 16.31 -1.65 -5.33
N GLN A 89 16.13 -0.61 -4.50
CA GLN A 89 17.11 -0.23 -3.49
C GLN A 89 17.24 -1.26 -2.38
N ILE A 90 16.15 -1.93 -2.01
CA ILE A 90 16.19 -3.04 -1.04
C ILE A 90 17.10 -4.15 -1.57
N GLY A 91 16.89 -4.61 -2.80
CA GLY A 91 17.71 -5.63 -3.43
C GLY A 91 19.18 -5.22 -3.57
N TYR A 92 19.43 -4.04 -4.13
CA TYR A 92 20.78 -3.52 -4.35
C TYR A 92 21.57 -3.40 -3.04
N LYS A 93 21.02 -2.71 -2.06
CA LYS A 93 21.67 -2.51 -0.75
C LYS A 93 21.86 -3.81 0.02
N THR A 94 20.94 -4.77 -0.14
CA THR A 94 21.09 -6.10 0.48
C THR A 94 22.34 -6.80 -0.04
N ILE A 95 22.51 -6.86 -1.36
CA ILE A 95 23.68 -7.52 -1.97
C ILE A 95 24.96 -6.74 -1.65
N GLU A 96 24.96 -5.41 -1.78
CA GLU A 96 26.14 -4.58 -1.45
C GLU A 96 26.61 -4.84 -0.01
N ASN A 97 25.70 -4.82 0.95
CA ASN A 97 26.04 -5.03 2.35
C ASN A 97 26.39 -6.48 2.69
N ALA A 98 25.82 -7.45 1.99
CA ALA A 98 26.25 -8.85 2.10
C ALA A 98 27.70 -9.01 1.66
N VAL A 99 28.13 -8.41 0.55
CA VAL A 99 29.52 -8.42 0.08
C VAL A 99 30.45 -7.73 1.08
N LYS A 100 30.09 -6.55 1.58
CA LYS A 100 30.85 -5.84 2.63
C LYS A 100 31.05 -6.75 3.86
N SER A 101 29.99 -7.39 4.33
CA SER A 101 30.03 -8.29 5.48
C SER A 101 30.96 -9.49 5.25
N LEU A 102 30.91 -10.09 4.06
CA LEU A 102 31.82 -11.21 3.70
C LEU A 102 33.28 -10.77 3.65
N ASN A 103 33.56 -9.52 3.31
CA ASN A 103 34.89 -8.92 3.32
C ASN A 103 35.37 -8.52 4.73
N GLY A 104 34.55 -8.72 5.76
CA GLY A 104 34.86 -8.34 7.14
C GLY A 104 34.68 -6.84 7.44
N GLU A 105 34.02 -6.10 6.56
CA GLU A 105 33.70 -4.69 6.75
C GLU A 105 32.53 -4.54 7.74
N LYS A 106 32.55 -3.44 8.49
CA LYS A 106 31.44 -3.12 9.38
C LYS A 106 30.25 -2.61 8.57
N ILE A 107 29.08 -3.18 8.78
CA ILE A 107 27.82 -2.74 8.22
C ILE A 107 26.92 -2.13 9.30
N ASP A 108 26.04 -1.19 8.91
CA ASP A 108 25.06 -0.62 9.81
C ASP A 108 23.96 -1.64 10.12
N LYS A 109 23.40 -1.55 11.34
CA LYS A 109 22.28 -2.42 11.77
C LYS A 109 20.98 -2.13 11.04
N VAL A 110 20.79 -0.88 10.63
CA VAL A 110 19.61 -0.41 9.91
C VAL A 110 20.09 0.35 8.69
N ILE A 111 19.60 -0.05 7.53
CA ILE A 111 19.95 0.55 6.25
C ILE A 111 18.66 1.03 5.61
N ASP A 112 18.51 2.34 5.50
CA ASP A 112 17.34 2.94 4.85
C ASP A 112 17.37 2.66 3.34
N SER A 113 16.35 1.97 2.83
CA SER A 113 16.16 1.72 1.40
C SER A 113 15.31 2.78 0.71
N GLY A 114 14.73 3.70 1.49
CA GLY A 114 13.79 4.70 1.01
C GLY A 114 12.38 4.14 0.76
N CYS A 115 11.45 5.05 0.67
CA CYS A 115 10.08 4.81 0.21
C CYS A 115 9.60 6.05 -0.54
N PHE A 116 8.52 5.93 -1.30
CA PHE A 116 7.94 7.07 -2.00
C PHE A 116 6.41 6.95 -2.01
N TRP A 117 5.77 8.12 -2.03
CA TRP A 117 4.32 8.25 -2.21
C TRP A 117 3.98 8.29 -3.69
N TYR A 118 2.93 7.57 -4.09
CA TYR A 118 2.37 7.69 -5.41
C TYR A 118 0.82 7.69 -5.38
N ASN A 119 0.24 8.38 -6.33
CA ASN A 119 -1.20 8.52 -6.52
C ASN A 119 -1.50 8.71 -8.03
N ALA A 120 -2.74 9.03 -8.38
CA ALA A 120 -3.14 9.22 -9.76
C ALA A 120 -2.41 10.37 -10.48
N ASP A 121 -1.87 11.35 -9.75
CA ASP A 121 -1.20 12.52 -10.34
C ASP A 121 0.24 12.19 -10.79
N ASN A 122 0.92 11.25 -10.13
CA ASN A 122 2.34 10.97 -10.36
C ASN A 122 2.66 9.50 -10.70
N ILE A 123 1.65 8.63 -10.75
CA ILE A 123 1.86 7.19 -10.98
C ILE A 123 2.55 6.87 -12.30
N ASP A 124 2.40 7.73 -13.30
CA ASP A 124 2.97 7.55 -14.63
C ASP A 124 4.29 8.32 -14.83
N ASP A 125 4.83 8.98 -13.79
CA ASP A 125 6.14 9.61 -13.83
C ASP A 125 7.26 8.55 -13.93
N ASP A 126 8.27 8.80 -14.75
CA ASP A 126 9.36 7.86 -15.02
C ASP A 126 10.07 7.39 -13.75
N ASP A 127 10.35 8.30 -12.81
CA ASP A 127 11.01 8.00 -11.53
C ASP A 127 10.16 7.08 -10.65
N VAL A 128 8.85 7.29 -10.67
CA VAL A 128 7.89 6.48 -9.91
C VAL A 128 7.77 5.08 -10.53
N GLN A 129 7.64 5.00 -11.85
CA GLN A 129 7.55 3.73 -12.57
C GLN A 129 8.81 2.87 -12.42
N GLN A 130 10.01 3.47 -12.43
CA GLN A 130 11.27 2.73 -12.21
C GLN A 130 11.41 2.14 -10.80
N ALA A 131 10.74 2.74 -9.82
CA ALA A 131 10.79 2.29 -8.44
C ALA A 131 9.65 1.32 -8.05
N MET A 132 8.68 1.11 -8.95
CA MET A 132 7.62 0.13 -8.78
C MET A 132 8.05 -1.27 -9.23
N TYR A 133 7.31 -2.28 -8.81
CA TYR A 133 7.47 -3.66 -9.30
C TYR A 133 6.22 -4.09 -10.09
N GLU A 134 6.45 -5.02 -10.99
CA GLU A 134 5.39 -5.62 -11.82
C GLU A 134 4.72 -6.83 -11.15
#